data_4b50bc640895624b6d6114884843e085
#
_entry.id   4b50bc640895624b6d6114884843e085
#
_cell.length_a   1.000
_cell.length_b   1.000
_cell.length_c   1.000
_cell.angle_alpha   90.00
_cell.angle_beta   90.00
_cell.angle_gamma   90.00
#
_symmetry.space_group_name_H-M   'P 1'
#
loop_
_entity.id
_entity.type
_entity.pdbx_description
1 polymer ?
#
loop_
_entity_poly.entity_id
_entity_poly.type
_entity_poly.pdbx_seq_one_letter_code
_entity_poly.pdbx_strand_id
1 'polypeptide(L)'
;MNQFQNCIGTFAVAMVLVACGGGNRNNNHPLQDSTASVSQSLLPNDHLLIPGKSVGRFLIGDADSTIFAELGKPDFGDAAMGKAVSIWYPNGKRNQPLSIFTSRDMGNDETARIKQIRVTSPDFQTVQSIGVGSSLREISDIYPLQIVETYDRDGQTYTVYNANEGAAFEVDAAYRCVAIIIHETGATIPTYLPLHPTSTPDPG
;
A
#
# COMPACT_ATOMS: atom_id res chain seq x y z
N MET A 1 52.78 -26.76 19.22
CA MET A 1 53.79 -27.59 18.50
C MET A 1 53.25 -27.81 17.12
N ASN A 2 54.14 -27.51 16.15
CA ASN A 2 54.06 -27.64 14.69
C ASN A 2 53.17 -26.60 13.99
N GLN A 3 53.70 -25.54 13.44
CA GLN A 3 54.74 -25.21 12.44
C GLN A 3 54.54 -25.84 11.03
N PHE A 4 54.68 -24.90 10.10
CA PHE A 4 55.16 -25.01 8.68
C PHE A 4 54.02 -24.88 7.64
N GLN A 5 54.12 -24.15 6.51
CA GLN A 5 55.21 -23.34 5.95
C GLN A 5 54.71 -22.58 4.72
N ASN A 6 55.28 -21.43 4.50
CA ASN A 6 55.21 -20.55 3.32
C ASN A 6 55.39 -21.29 1.97
N CYS A 7 54.73 -20.76 0.94
CA CYS A 7 55.28 -20.76 -0.42
C CYS A 7 55.01 -19.40 -1.09
N ILE A 8 56.10 -18.68 -1.24
CA ILE A 8 56.29 -17.49 -2.05
C ILE A 8 56.54 -17.98 -3.50
N GLY A 9 55.81 -17.42 -4.45
CA GLY A 9 56.03 -17.63 -5.88
C GLY A 9 56.02 -16.29 -6.63
N THR A 10 57.19 -15.74 -6.78
CA THR A 10 57.52 -14.56 -7.60
C THR A 10 57.73 -15.00 -9.05
N PHE A 11 57.07 -14.36 -10.03
CA PHE A 11 57.51 -14.33 -11.44
C PHE A 11 57.12 -13.02 -12.09
N ALA A 12 58.02 -12.33 -12.38
CA ALA A 12 58.74 -11.57 -13.39
C ALA A 12 57.93 -11.01 -14.59
N VAL A 13 58.08 -9.75 -14.69
CA VAL A 13 58.07 -8.72 -15.76
C VAL A 13 58.23 -9.26 -17.19
N ALA A 14 57.38 -8.76 -18.09
CA ALA A 14 57.71 -8.52 -19.49
C ALA A 14 57.02 -7.24 -20.00
N MET A 15 57.83 -6.24 -20.23
CA MET A 15 57.52 -4.94 -20.80
C MET A 15 57.62 -5.08 -22.33
N VAL A 16 56.54 -4.73 -23.06
CA VAL A 16 56.63 -4.48 -24.51
C VAL A 16 56.02 -3.10 -24.80
N LEU A 17 56.91 -2.19 -25.15
CA LEU A 17 56.59 -0.90 -25.75
C LEU A 17 56.46 -1.06 -27.25
N VAL A 18 55.34 -0.66 -27.83
CA VAL A 18 55.25 -0.29 -29.24
C VAL A 18 54.51 1.04 -29.34
N ALA A 19 55.22 2.01 -29.87
CA ALA A 19 54.74 3.36 -30.13
C ALA A 19 54.22 3.52 -31.57
N CYS A 20 53.45 4.59 -31.76
CA CYS A 20 53.16 5.35 -32.97
C CYS A 20 51.91 5.02 -33.76
N GLY A 21 51.09 6.06 -33.90
CA GLY A 21 50.17 6.23 -35.00
C GLY A 21 49.03 7.22 -34.66
N GLY A 22 49.21 8.49 -35.04
CA GLY A 22 48.27 9.56 -34.82
C GLY A 22 46.92 9.38 -35.58
N GLY A 23 45.89 9.99 -35.03
CA GLY A 23 44.55 10.07 -35.66
C GLY A 23 43.58 10.82 -34.77
N ASN A 24 43.57 12.13 -34.95
CA ASN A 24 42.58 13.04 -34.33
C ASN A 24 41.18 12.69 -34.77
N ARG A 25 40.30 12.28 -33.85
CA ARG A 25 38.83 12.39 -33.98
C ARG A 25 38.22 12.63 -32.61
N ASN A 26 37.69 13.83 -32.46
CA ASN A 26 36.78 14.23 -31.41
C ASN A 26 35.58 13.29 -31.38
N ASN A 27 35.43 12.53 -30.34
CA ASN A 27 34.17 11.95 -29.95
C ASN A 27 33.99 12.17 -28.46
N ASN A 28 33.23 13.21 -28.15
CA ASN A 28 32.64 13.40 -26.84
C ASN A 28 31.74 12.18 -26.55
N HIS A 29 32.24 11.25 -25.79
CA HIS A 29 31.43 10.17 -25.19
C HIS A 29 31.14 10.59 -23.75
N PRO A 30 29.90 10.86 -23.37
CA PRO A 30 29.58 11.05 -21.97
C PRO A 30 29.81 9.72 -21.25
N LEU A 31 30.54 9.79 -20.15
CA LEU A 31 30.66 8.71 -19.18
C LEU A 31 29.25 8.31 -18.77
N GLN A 32 28.82 7.17 -19.25
CA GLN A 32 27.61 6.51 -18.87
C GLN A 32 27.85 5.93 -17.49
N ASP A 33 27.52 6.73 -16.49
CA ASP A 33 27.43 6.28 -15.10
C ASP A 33 26.34 5.20 -15.03
N SER A 34 26.77 3.96 -14.97
CA SER A 34 25.90 2.81 -14.80
C SER A 34 25.41 2.77 -13.38
N THR A 35 24.59 3.73 -12.99
CA THR A 35 23.69 3.56 -11.86
C THR A 35 22.70 2.47 -12.27
N ALA A 36 22.90 1.29 -11.70
CA ALA A 36 21.91 0.21 -11.76
C ALA A 36 20.60 0.77 -11.19
N SER A 37 19.74 1.23 -12.09
CA SER A 37 18.35 1.52 -11.79
C SER A 37 17.73 0.21 -11.33
N VAL A 38 17.56 0.07 -10.02
CA VAL A 38 16.61 -0.88 -9.47
C VAL A 38 15.28 -0.55 -10.13
N SER A 39 14.87 -1.37 -11.08
CA SER A 39 13.53 -1.32 -11.65
C SER A 39 12.55 -1.67 -10.53
N GLN A 40 12.19 -0.66 -9.72
CA GLN A 40 10.96 -0.72 -8.95
C GLN A 40 9.87 -0.88 -9.99
N SER A 41 9.22 -2.05 -9.98
CA SER A 41 7.97 -2.27 -10.70
C SER A 41 7.00 -1.18 -10.21
N LEU A 42 6.88 -0.11 -10.99
CA LEU A 42 5.94 0.97 -10.72
C LEU A 42 4.56 0.36 -10.96
N LEU A 43 3.91 -0.04 -9.85
CA LEU A 43 2.47 -0.26 -9.90
C LEU A 43 1.84 1.00 -10.49
N PRO A 44 0.85 0.87 -11.38
CA PRO A 44 0.10 2.03 -11.82
C PRO A 44 -0.32 2.82 -10.57
N ASN A 45 -0.11 4.13 -10.55
CA ASN A 45 -0.41 4.97 -9.38
C ASN A 45 -1.84 4.76 -8.87
N ASP A 46 -2.74 4.32 -9.74
CA ASP A 46 -4.15 4.05 -9.43
C ASP A 46 -4.38 2.86 -8.49
N HIS A 47 -3.40 1.96 -8.32
CA HIS A 47 -3.51 0.78 -7.44
C HIS A 47 -2.49 0.78 -6.30
N LEU A 48 -1.77 1.89 -6.11
CA LEU A 48 -0.79 1.99 -5.04
C LEU A 48 -1.45 2.38 -3.72
N LEU A 49 -1.16 1.62 -2.66
CA LEU A 49 -1.50 1.97 -1.28
C LEU A 49 -0.33 2.69 -0.63
N ILE A 50 -0.57 3.89 -0.14
CA ILE A 50 0.42 4.64 0.65
C ILE A 50 -0.15 4.82 2.06
N PRO A 51 0.37 4.07 3.06
CA PRO A 51 -0.06 4.21 4.44
C PRO A 51 -0.08 5.66 4.90
N GLY A 52 -1.12 6.05 5.61
CA GLY A 52 -1.32 7.41 6.11
C GLY A 52 -1.68 8.46 5.06
N LYS A 53 -1.73 8.10 3.77
CA LYS A 53 -1.81 9.10 2.71
C LYS A 53 -2.86 8.82 1.65
N SER A 54 -2.83 7.68 0.96
CA SER A 54 -3.69 7.50 -0.20
C SER A 54 -3.99 6.04 -0.57
N VAL A 55 -5.10 5.86 -1.28
CA VAL A 55 -5.45 4.66 -2.05
C VAL A 55 -5.56 5.08 -3.50
N GLY A 56 -4.57 4.67 -4.32
CA GLY A 56 -4.44 5.18 -5.67
C GLY A 56 -4.41 6.71 -5.67
N ARG A 57 -5.34 7.32 -6.38
CA ARG A 57 -5.47 8.78 -6.52
C ARG A 57 -6.28 9.46 -5.40
N PHE A 58 -6.99 8.71 -4.56
CA PHE A 58 -7.79 9.26 -3.47
C PHE A 58 -6.93 9.51 -2.24
N LEU A 59 -6.89 10.75 -1.77
CA LEU A 59 -6.08 11.16 -0.63
C LEU A 59 -6.89 11.19 0.66
N ILE A 60 -6.29 10.77 1.76
CA ILE A 60 -6.82 11.02 3.09
C ILE A 60 -6.80 12.53 3.34
N GLY A 61 -7.93 13.07 3.83
CA GLY A 61 -8.13 14.50 4.07
C GLY A 61 -8.80 15.26 2.93
N ASP A 62 -8.87 14.69 1.73
CA ASP A 62 -9.61 15.32 0.63
C ASP A 62 -11.12 15.43 0.92
N ALA A 63 -11.78 16.38 0.26
CA ALA A 63 -13.22 16.47 0.29
C ALA A 63 -13.88 15.24 -0.35
N ASP A 64 -14.97 14.75 0.22
CA ASP A 64 -15.73 13.61 -0.32
C ASP A 64 -16.25 13.84 -1.74
N SER A 65 -16.50 15.11 -2.10
CA SER A 65 -16.91 15.49 -3.45
C SER A 65 -15.93 15.04 -4.54
N THR A 66 -14.65 14.88 -4.24
CA THR A 66 -13.65 14.37 -5.19
C THR A 66 -13.96 12.94 -5.62
N ILE A 67 -14.37 12.10 -4.65
CA ILE A 67 -14.74 10.71 -4.90
C ILE A 67 -16.08 10.62 -5.64
N PHE A 68 -17.07 11.39 -5.21
CA PHE A 68 -18.37 11.41 -5.88
C PHE A 68 -18.27 11.90 -7.34
N ALA A 69 -17.37 12.84 -7.62
CA ALA A 69 -17.13 13.31 -8.99
C ALA A 69 -16.54 12.20 -9.88
N GLU A 70 -15.81 11.29 -9.29
CA GLU A 70 -15.07 10.25 -10.02
C GLU A 70 -15.81 8.92 -10.09
N LEU A 71 -16.34 8.45 -8.96
CA LEU A 71 -17.03 7.16 -8.85
C LEU A 71 -18.56 7.29 -8.98
N GLY A 72 -19.08 8.51 -8.99
CA GLY A 72 -20.52 8.74 -9.00
C GLY A 72 -21.19 8.40 -7.68
N LYS A 73 -22.50 8.13 -7.74
CA LYS A 73 -23.30 7.76 -6.57
C LYS A 73 -22.85 6.40 -6.00
N PRO A 74 -22.68 6.28 -4.66
CA PRO A 74 -22.38 4.98 -4.06
C PRO A 74 -23.56 4.00 -4.19
N ASP A 75 -23.24 2.72 -4.23
CA ASP A 75 -24.23 1.63 -4.23
C ASP A 75 -24.94 1.51 -2.88
N PHE A 76 -24.20 1.80 -1.79
CA PHE A 76 -24.73 1.84 -0.43
C PHE A 76 -24.11 3.01 0.34
N GLY A 77 -24.87 3.57 1.28
CA GLY A 77 -24.38 4.61 2.19
C GLY A 77 -25.17 4.64 3.48
N ASP A 78 -24.46 4.94 4.57
CA ASP A 78 -25.02 5.22 5.89
C ASP A 78 -24.38 6.48 6.45
N ALA A 79 -25.18 7.33 7.10
CA ALA A 79 -24.71 8.61 7.60
C ALA A 79 -25.40 8.98 8.91
N ALA A 80 -24.60 9.42 9.87
CA ALA A 80 -25.07 9.90 11.15
C ALA A 80 -24.11 10.95 11.73
N MET A 81 -24.66 12.03 12.30
CA MET A 81 -23.93 13.01 13.11
C MET A 81 -22.66 13.57 12.43
N GLY A 82 -22.77 13.95 11.16
CA GLY A 82 -21.65 14.51 10.38
C GLY A 82 -20.62 13.48 9.92
N LYS A 83 -20.88 12.21 10.11
CA LYS A 83 -20.06 11.08 9.64
C LYS A 83 -20.83 10.28 8.61
N ALA A 84 -20.14 9.71 7.64
CA ALA A 84 -20.75 8.84 6.64
C ALA A 84 -19.81 7.71 6.22
N VAL A 85 -20.42 6.57 5.88
CA VAL A 85 -19.78 5.49 5.13
C VAL A 85 -20.46 5.40 3.78
N SER A 86 -19.68 5.36 2.73
CA SER A 86 -20.15 5.16 1.37
C SER A 86 -19.44 3.96 0.76
N ILE A 87 -20.18 3.09 0.07
CA ILE A 87 -19.67 1.84 -0.48
C ILE A 87 -19.96 1.80 -1.98
N TRP A 88 -18.97 1.50 -2.77
CA TRP A 88 -19.05 1.23 -4.20
C TRP A 88 -18.64 -0.21 -4.50
N TYR A 89 -19.24 -0.80 -5.52
CA TYR A 89 -18.84 -2.07 -6.09
C TYR A 89 -18.24 -1.85 -7.49
N PRO A 90 -16.94 -1.52 -7.59
CA PRO A 90 -16.31 -1.22 -8.88
C PRO A 90 -16.51 -2.35 -9.87
N ASN A 91 -16.94 -2.01 -11.10
CA ASN A 91 -17.24 -2.97 -12.17
C ASN A 91 -18.30 -4.02 -11.79
N GLY A 92 -19.21 -3.70 -10.86
CA GLY A 92 -20.25 -4.61 -10.38
C GLY A 92 -19.73 -5.77 -9.52
N LYS A 93 -18.47 -5.76 -9.11
CA LYS A 93 -17.85 -6.82 -8.30
C LYS A 93 -18.26 -6.69 -6.83
N ARG A 94 -19.37 -7.31 -6.44
CA ARG A 94 -19.89 -7.26 -5.06
C ARG A 94 -18.96 -7.86 -4.02
N ASN A 95 -18.03 -8.72 -4.40
CA ASN A 95 -17.00 -9.30 -3.53
C ASN A 95 -15.75 -8.42 -3.39
N GLN A 96 -15.70 -7.26 -4.07
CA GLN A 96 -14.58 -6.33 -4.01
C GLN A 96 -15.06 -4.91 -3.71
N PRO A 97 -15.77 -4.67 -2.57
CA PRO A 97 -16.21 -3.33 -2.20
C PRO A 97 -15.04 -2.39 -1.95
N LEU A 98 -15.23 -1.15 -2.38
CA LEU A 98 -14.49 0.02 -1.95
C LEU A 98 -15.35 0.78 -0.96
N SER A 99 -14.91 0.92 0.30
CA SER A 99 -15.65 1.61 1.34
C SER A 99 -14.88 2.84 1.80
N ILE A 100 -15.57 3.95 1.98
CA ILE A 100 -14.97 5.22 2.36
C ILE A 100 -15.72 5.79 3.55
N PHE A 101 -14.96 6.10 4.60
CA PHE A 101 -15.47 6.83 5.75
C PHE A 101 -15.06 8.29 5.65
N THR A 102 -16.07 9.16 5.81
CA THR A 102 -15.87 10.61 5.85
C THR A 102 -16.40 11.19 7.16
N SER A 103 -15.87 12.33 7.55
CA SER A 103 -16.31 13.06 8.73
C SER A 103 -16.21 14.55 8.48
N ARG A 104 -17.17 15.31 9.04
CA ARG A 104 -17.17 16.77 9.14
C ARG A 104 -16.73 17.20 10.53
N ASP A 105 -16.04 18.31 10.62
CA ASP A 105 -15.77 19.01 11.87
C ASP A 105 -16.89 20.04 12.09
N MET A 106 -18.04 19.56 12.56
CA MET A 106 -19.26 20.35 12.68
C MET A 106 -19.03 21.60 13.52
N GLY A 107 -19.36 22.75 12.95
CA GLY A 107 -19.17 24.06 13.56
C GLY A 107 -17.83 24.73 13.19
N ASN A 108 -16.85 24.00 12.63
CA ASN A 108 -15.58 24.55 12.17
C ASN A 108 -15.40 24.38 10.66
N ASP A 109 -15.52 23.16 10.16
CA ASP A 109 -15.44 22.84 8.72
C ASP A 109 -16.57 21.90 8.34
N GLU A 110 -17.55 22.42 7.60
CA GLU A 110 -18.71 21.65 7.13
C GLU A 110 -18.37 20.74 5.94
N THR A 111 -17.15 20.79 5.44
CA THR A 111 -16.69 19.91 4.37
C THR A 111 -16.50 18.50 4.91
N ALA A 112 -17.19 17.52 4.35
CA ALA A 112 -16.94 16.12 4.65
C ALA A 112 -15.59 15.72 4.07
N ARG A 113 -14.67 15.26 4.92
CA ARG A 113 -13.32 14.85 4.52
C ARG A 113 -13.12 13.37 4.68
N ILE A 114 -12.39 12.79 3.74
CA ILE A 114 -12.00 11.38 3.75
C ILE A 114 -11.09 11.11 4.95
N LYS A 115 -11.51 10.19 5.80
CA LYS A 115 -10.75 9.78 6.98
C LYS A 115 -10.20 8.37 6.86
N GLN A 116 -10.91 7.49 6.16
CA GLN A 116 -10.48 6.12 5.93
C GLN A 116 -10.98 5.63 4.57
N ILE A 117 -10.15 4.83 3.90
CA ILE A 117 -10.48 4.16 2.65
C ILE A 117 -10.15 2.68 2.82
N ARG A 118 -11.16 1.81 2.68
CA ARG A 118 -11.03 0.37 2.76
C ARG A 118 -11.16 -0.25 1.38
N VAL A 119 -10.20 -1.08 1.01
CA VAL A 119 -10.17 -1.83 -0.25
C VAL A 119 -10.11 -3.33 0.01
N THR A 120 -10.77 -4.09 -0.86
CA THR A 120 -10.78 -5.56 -0.84
C THR A 120 -10.30 -6.16 -2.15
N SER A 121 -10.06 -5.32 -3.17
CA SER A 121 -9.50 -5.81 -4.43
C SER A 121 -8.02 -6.19 -4.28
N PRO A 122 -7.60 -7.36 -4.78
CA PRO A 122 -6.19 -7.77 -4.78
C PRO A 122 -5.30 -6.94 -5.72
N ASP A 123 -5.91 -6.08 -6.54
CA ASP A 123 -5.16 -5.20 -7.44
C ASP A 123 -4.37 -4.12 -6.68
N PHE A 124 -4.81 -3.79 -5.43
CA PHE A 124 -4.17 -2.78 -4.61
C PHE A 124 -3.04 -3.36 -3.76
N GLN A 125 -1.87 -2.73 -3.79
CA GLN A 125 -0.71 -3.13 -3.02
C GLN A 125 0.10 -1.92 -2.53
N THR A 126 0.81 -2.09 -1.42
CA THR A 126 1.82 -1.14 -0.97
C THR A 126 3.10 -1.27 -1.81
N VAL A 127 4.05 -0.33 -1.65
CA VAL A 127 5.38 -0.42 -2.30
C VAL A 127 6.17 -1.66 -1.87
N GLN A 128 5.83 -2.24 -0.70
CA GLN A 128 6.41 -3.48 -0.20
C GLN A 128 5.65 -4.72 -0.68
N SER A 129 4.74 -4.58 -1.65
CA SER A 129 3.91 -5.67 -2.20
C SER A 129 2.96 -6.32 -1.19
N ILE A 130 2.60 -5.61 -0.11
CA ILE A 130 1.52 -6.05 0.78
C ILE A 130 0.18 -5.67 0.18
N GLY A 131 -0.69 -6.65 0.01
CA GLY A 131 -2.01 -6.53 -0.58
C GLY A 131 -3.02 -7.51 0.02
N VAL A 132 -4.25 -7.50 -0.50
CA VAL A 132 -5.24 -8.54 -0.19
C VAL A 132 -4.70 -9.89 -0.64
N GLY A 133 -4.77 -10.90 0.25
CA GLY A 133 -4.17 -12.22 0.07
C GLY A 133 -2.82 -12.40 0.76
N SER A 134 -2.13 -11.32 1.16
CA SER A 134 -0.90 -11.44 1.96
C SER A 134 -1.17 -12.14 3.29
N SER A 135 -0.23 -12.94 3.76
CA SER A 135 -0.33 -13.57 5.07
C SER A 135 -0.07 -12.57 6.20
N LEU A 136 -0.63 -12.81 7.37
CA LEU A 136 -0.35 -12.00 8.57
C LEU A 136 1.15 -11.94 8.85
N ARG A 137 1.90 -13.00 8.57
CA ARG A 137 3.35 -13.03 8.76
C ARG A 137 4.05 -12.03 7.84
N GLU A 138 3.76 -12.04 6.53
CA GLU A 138 4.32 -11.08 5.57
C GLU A 138 4.04 -9.64 5.99
N ILE A 139 2.84 -9.37 6.50
CA ILE A 139 2.46 -8.05 6.99
C ILE A 139 3.26 -7.68 8.25
N SER A 140 3.36 -8.59 9.22
CA SER A 140 4.05 -8.35 10.50
C SER A 140 5.56 -8.23 10.37
N ASP A 141 6.15 -8.81 9.33
CA ASP A 141 7.57 -8.65 9.01
C ASP A 141 7.91 -7.22 8.55
N ILE A 142 6.90 -6.44 8.11
CA ILE A 142 7.06 -5.07 7.60
C ILE A 142 6.48 -4.03 8.57
N TYR A 143 5.30 -4.31 9.14
CA TYR A 143 4.54 -3.36 9.97
C TYR A 143 4.44 -3.83 11.42
N PRO A 144 4.76 -2.97 12.41
CA PRO A 144 4.41 -3.23 13.81
C PRO A 144 2.90 -3.22 13.96
N LEU A 145 2.31 -4.35 14.35
CA LEU A 145 0.86 -4.53 14.37
C LEU A 145 0.29 -4.55 15.78
N GLN A 146 -0.88 -3.95 15.95
CA GLN A 146 -1.70 -4.00 17.15
C GLN A 146 -3.12 -4.43 16.79
N ILE A 147 -3.70 -5.38 17.53
CA ILE A 147 -5.10 -5.75 17.37
C ILE A 147 -5.96 -4.60 17.91
N VAL A 148 -6.89 -4.11 17.08
CA VAL A 148 -7.79 -3.02 17.45
C VAL A 148 -9.26 -3.43 17.44
N GLU A 149 -9.61 -4.48 16.69
CA GLU A 149 -10.96 -4.98 16.59
C GLU A 149 -10.97 -6.47 16.26
N THR A 150 -12.01 -7.18 16.71
CA THR A 150 -12.37 -8.51 16.20
C THR A 150 -13.89 -8.52 16.02
N TYR A 151 -14.35 -8.98 14.86
CA TYR A 151 -15.77 -9.03 14.54
C TYR A 151 -16.13 -10.31 13.77
N ASP A 152 -17.39 -10.70 13.88
CA ASP A 152 -17.95 -11.83 13.14
C ASP A 152 -18.81 -11.33 11.99
N ARG A 153 -18.67 -11.94 10.82
CA ARG A 153 -19.50 -11.70 9.64
C ARG A 153 -19.68 -12.99 8.85
N ASP A 154 -20.93 -13.31 8.51
CA ASP A 154 -21.28 -14.51 7.74
C ASP A 154 -20.73 -15.81 8.34
N GLY A 155 -20.67 -15.88 9.69
CA GLY A 155 -20.15 -17.03 10.43
C GLY A 155 -18.64 -17.17 10.41
N GLN A 156 -17.92 -16.15 9.98
CA GLN A 156 -16.45 -16.08 10.00
C GLN A 156 -15.97 -14.94 10.90
N THR A 157 -14.92 -15.22 11.65
CA THR A 157 -14.26 -14.23 12.52
C THR A 157 -13.13 -13.54 11.77
N TYR A 158 -13.11 -12.22 11.85
CA TYR A 158 -12.06 -11.37 11.30
C TYR A 158 -11.39 -10.57 12.40
N THR A 159 -10.10 -10.38 12.29
CA THR A 159 -9.31 -9.56 13.21
C THR A 159 -8.67 -8.39 12.45
N VAL A 160 -8.84 -7.18 12.98
CA VAL A 160 -8.25 -5.96 12.42
C VAL A 160 -6.96 -5.66 13.17
N TYR A 161 -5.87 -5.63 12.42
CA TYR A 161 -4.55 -5.25 12.89
C TYR A 161 -4.20 -3.86 12.40
N ASN A 162 -3.92 -2.94 13.31
CA ASN A 162 -3.50 -1.57 12.99
C ASN A 162 -1.99 -1.42 13.00
N ALA A 163 -1.47 -0.72 12.00
CA ALA A 163 -0.12 -0.20 11.96
C ALA A 163 -0.14 1.32 12.14
N ASN A 164 0.72 1.85 12.99
CA ASN A 164 0.74 3.28 13.34
C ASN A 164 1.05 4.20 12.16
N GLU A 165 1.61 3.65 11.09
CA GLU A 165 1.91 4.36 9.83
C GLU A 165 0.66 4.80 9.06
N GLY A 166 -0.53 4.39 9.51
CA GLY A 166 -1.79 4.76 8.87
C GLY A 166 -2.31 3.71 7.90
N ALA A 167 -2.09 2.44 8.22
CA ALA A 167 -2.70 1.31 7.55
C ALA A 167 -3.25 0.32 8.57
N ALA A 168 -4.38 -0.32 8.26
CA ALA A 168 -4.88 -1.45 9.01
C ALA A 168 -5.25 -2.60 8.06
N PHE A 169 -5.16 -3.81 8.57
CA PHE A 169 -5.31 -5.04 7.82
C PHE A 169 -6.39 -5.90 8.46
N GLU A 170 -7.45 -6.19 7.73
CA GLU A 170 -8.44 -7.18 8.15
C GLU A 170 -7.96 -8.56 7.75
N VAL A 171 -7.89 -9.46 8.69
CA VAL A 171 -7.33 -10.80 8.52
C VAL A 171 -8.37 -11.84 8.93
N ASP A 172 -8.55 -12.86 8.10
CA ASP A 172 -9.46 -13.97 8.36
C ASP A 172 -8.86 -15.01 9.32
N ALA A 173 -9.67 -16.03 9.66
CA ALA A 173 -9.25 -17.12 10.52
C ALA A 173 -8.12 -18.00 9.93
N ALA A 174 -7.86 -17.91 8.63
CA ALA A 174 -6.73 -18.56 7.95
C ALA A 174 -5.47 -17.68 7.92
N TYR A 175 -5.47 -16.56 8.66
CA TYR A 175 -4.38 -15.58 8.71
C TYR A 175 -4.06 -14.96 7.35
N ARG A 176 -5.07 -14.74 6.51
CA ARG A 176 -4.97 -14.05 5.22
C ARG A 176 -5.63 -12.68 5.28
N CYS A 177 -4.95 -11.69 4.74
CA CYS A 177 -5.50 -10.35 4.57
C CYS A 177 -6.67 -10.38 3.59
N VAL A 178 -7.82 -9.91 4.02
CA VAL A 178 -9.05 -9.83 3.20
C VAL A 178 -9.44 -8.40 2.84
N ALA A 179 -8.91 -7.42 3.59
CA ALA A 179 -9.09 -6.01 3.28
C ALA A 179 -7.94 -5.18 3.89
N ILE A 180 -7.68 -4.04 3.27
CA ILE A 180 -6.72 -3.05 3.77
C ILE A 180 -7.45 -1.73 3.93
N ILE A 181 -7.21 -1.06 5.06
CA ILE A 181 -7.75 0.24 5.39
C ILE A 181 -6.59 1.23 5.45
N ILE A 182 -6.61 2.26 4.61
CA ILE A 182 -5.71 3.39 4.72
C ILE A 182 -6.41 4.50 5.48
N HIS A 183 -5.76 5.06 6.48
CA HIS A 183 -6.29 6.09 7.37
C HIS A 183 -5.21 7.09 7.76
N GLU A 184 -5.59 8.19 8.37
CA GLU A 184 -4.64 9.19 8.87
C GLU A 184 -3.68 8.57 9.90
N THR A 185 -2.38 8.89 9.82
CA THR A 185 -1.38 8.42 10.78
C THR A 185 -1.78 8.81 12.21
N GLY A 186 -1.75 7.84 13.11
CA GLY A 186 -2.13 8.04 14.52
C GLY A 186 -3.64 8.12 14.76
N ALA A 187 -4.49 7.96 13.74
CA ALA A 187 -5.94 7.94 13.93
C ALA A 187 -6.41 6.68 14.65
N THR A 188 -7.50 6.83 15.39
CA THR A 188 -8.15 5.69 16.06
C THR A 188 -9.06 4.95 15.07
N ILE A 189 -8.92 3.64 15.00
CA ILE A 189 -9.85 2.72 14.38
C ILE A 189 -10.26 1.67 15.44
N PRO A 190 -11.48 1.13 15.41
CA PRO A 190 -12.54 1.32 14.42
C PRO A 190 -13.23 2.67 14.49
N THR A 191 -13.99 2.98 13.45
CA THR A 191 -14.84 4.17 13.40
C THR A 191 -16.20 3.89 14.06
N TYR A 192 -16.96 4.95 14.30
CA TYR A 192 -18.34 4.84 14.80
C TYR A 192 -19.27 4.07 13.84
N LEU A 193 -19.04 4.20 12.52
CA LEU A 193 -19.75 3.45 11.49
C LEU A 193 -18.79 2.38 10.92
N PRO A 194 -19.20 1.12 10.84
CA PRO A 194 -18.35 0.06 10.32
C PRO A 194 -18.09 0.27 8.82
N LEU A 195 -16.84 0.14 8.41
CA LEU A 195 -16.43 0.20 7.00
C LEU A 195 -16.74 -1.09 6.24
N HIS A 196 -16.89 -2.19 6.95
CA HIS A 196 -17.29 -3.45 6.34
C HIS A 196 -18.83 -3.52 6.24
N PRO A 197 -19.38 -4.02 5.13
CA PRO A 197 -20.81 -4.28 5.04
C PRO A 197 -21.26 -5.21 6.18
N THR A 198 -22.29 -4.85 6.92
CA THR A 198 -22.81 -5.65 8.04
C THR A 198 -23.53 -6.92 7.59
N SER A 199 -23.89 -7.01 6.31
CA SER A 199 -24.40 -8.20 5.63
C SER A 199 -24.11 -8.07 4.13
N THR A 200 -23.96 -9.19 3.45
CA THR A 200 -24.01 -9.17 1.97
C THR A 200 -25.37 -8.67 1.58
N PRO A 201 -25.49 -7.58 0.76
CA PRO A 201 -26.79 -7.15 0.27
C PRO A 201 -27.46 -8.33 -0.42
N ASP A 202 -28.72 -8.60 -0.03
CA ASP A 202 -29.51 -9.65 -0.66
C ASP A 202 -29.50 -9.45 -2.18
N PRO A 203 -29.15 -10.47 -2.97
CA PRO A 203 -29.26 -10.36 -4.41
C PRO A 203 -30.74 -10.38 -4.76
N GLY A 204 -31.38 -9.16 -4.79
CA GLY A 204 -32.73 -9.00 -5.24
C GLY A 204 -32.91 -9.38 -6.72
#